data_be14ebc936eda97d9bc96f5aeb02a3a5
#
_entry.id   be14ebc936eda97d9bc96f5aeb02a3a5
#
_cell.length_a   1.000
_cell.length_b   1.000
_cell.length_c   1.000
_cell.angle_alpha   90.00
_cell.angle_beta   90.00
_cell.angle_gamma   90.00
#
_symmetry.space_group_name_H-M   'P 1'
#
loop_
_entity.id
_entity.type
_entity.pdbx_description
1 polymer ?
#
loop_
_entity_poly.entity_id
_entity_poly.type
_entity_poly.pdbx_seq_one_letter_code
_entity_poly.pdbx_strand_id
1 'polypeptide(L)'
;MHEGRDGVSGALARQNQAAVKAGRDAIDVGPIMKITDGLLPALAISEWRDTADAAIEEIDTADVRELRKVVISGDAFASNKAIVETQALLRSKLSARIDKDQDAWSRDLREALTEGRVVRALRNSGRPVKAGVPLPLDLVDQLSTAATEALSPDEEPHRWTMVLEALAGSPIRRLITPAAMPEDAETDDELLDTVERLAHLLPGIAALFDIEVKPRKRTKGRQRTQS
;
A
#
# COMPACT_ATOMS: atom_id res chain seq x y z
N MET A 1 -0.82 -21.26 -14.79
CA MET A 1 -2.22 -21.34 -14.31
C MET A 1 -2.62 -22.80 -14.30
N HIS A 2 -2.76 -23.37 -13.12
CA HIS A 2 -3.28 -24.73 -13.01
C HIS A 2 -4.78 -24.68 -13.25
N GLU A 3 -5.21 -25.26 -14.34
CA GLU A 3 -6.64 -25.50 -14.56
C GLU A 3 -7.20 -26.53 -13.57
N GLY A 4 -6.34 -27.06 -12.69
CA GLY A 4 -6.71 -27.98 -11.63
C GLY A 4 -7.47 -29.21 -12.14
N ARG A 5 -8.39 -29.70 -11.31
CA ARG A 5 -9.24 -30.85 -11.59
C ARG A 5 -10.08 -30.67 -12.86
N ASP A 6 -10.62 -29.47 -13.08
CA ASP A 6 -11.49 -29.18 -14.22
C ASP A 6 -10.70 -29.16 -15.54
N GLY A 7 -9.47 -28.73 -15.54
CA GLY A 7 -8.58 -28.77 -16.70
C GLY A 7 -8.26 -30.21 -17.13
N VAL A 8 -7.96 -31.08 -16.16
CA VAL A 8 -7.73 -32.51 -16.44
C VAL A 8 -9.01 -33.17 -16.98
N SER A 9 -10.14 -32.92 -16.34
CA SER A 9 -11.45 -33.43 -16.78
C SER A 9 -11.79 -32.97 -18.19
N GLY A 10 -11.60 -31.67 -18.49
CA GLY A 10 -11.81 -31.13 -19.84
C GLY A 10 -10.87 -31.70 -20.90
N ALA A 11 -9.60 -31.93 -20.54
CA ALA A 11 -8.65 -32.56 -21.45
C ALA A 11 -9.03 -34.01 -21.80
N LEU A 12 -9.42 -34.79 -20.78
CA LEU A 12 -9.89 -36.18 -20.96
C LEU A 12 -11.18 -36.23 -21.79
N ALA A 13 -12.13 -35.31 -21.55
CA ALA A 13 -13.36 -35.23 -22.36
C ALA A 13 -13.04 -34.97 -23.85
N ARG A 14 -12.15 -34.00 -24.13
CA ARG A 14 -11.71 -33.72 -25.52
C ARG A 14 -11.01 -34.94 -26.17
N GLN A 15 -10.14 -35.63 -25.42
CA GLN A 15 -9.45 -36.80 -25.90
C GLN A 15 -10.40 -37.97 -26.20
N ASN A 16 -11.36 -38.22 -25.32
CA ASN A 16 -12.38 -39.26 -25.51
C ASN A 16 -13.27 -38.96 -26.73
N GLN A 17 -13.68 -37.70 -26.90
CA GLN A 17 -14.43 -37.29 -28.08
C GLN A 17 -13.65 -37.53 -29.39
N ALA A 18 -12.35 -37.21 -29.38
CA ALA A 18 -11.48 -37.46 -30.54
C ALA A 18 -11.28 -38.98 -30.81
N ALA A 19 -11.14 -39.80 -29.75
CA ALA A 19 -11.00 -41.24 -29.86
C ALA A 19 -12.24 -41.89 -30.48
N VAL A 20 -13.44 -41.53 -30.01
CA VAL A 20 -14.72 -42.02 -30.54
C VAL A 20 -14.90 -41.62 -32.00
N LYS A 21 -14.57 -40.38 -32.38
CA LYS A 21 -14.62 -39.93 -33.77
C LYS A 21 -13.65 -40.72 -34.69
N ALA A 22 -12.56 -41.22 -34.14
CA ALA A 22 -11.57 -42.04 -34.85
C ALA A 22 -11.87 -43.54 -34.75
N GLY A 23 -13.03 -43.98 -34.26
CA GLY A 23 -13.42 -45.37 -34.10
C GLY A 23 -12.60 -46.13 -33.04
N ARG A 24 -12.04 -45.44 -32.07
CA ARG A 24 -11.27 -46.01 -30.94
C ARG A 24 -12.10 -45.96 -29.65
N ASP A 25 -11.81 -46.85 -28.72
CA ASP A 25 -12.48 -46.86 -27.42
C ASP A 25 -12.13 -45.62 -26.60
N ALA A 26 -13.10 -45.14 -25.86
CA ALA A 26 -12.89 -44.07 -24.88
C ALA A 26 -12.11 -44.56 -23.66
N ILE A 27 -11.25 -43.72 -23.12
CA ILE A 27 -10.49 -44.00 -21.90
C ILE A 27 -11.45 -43.88 -20.69
N ASP A 28 -11.35 -44.81 -19.75
CA ASP A 28 -12.05 -44.69 -18.47
C ASP A 28 -11.46 -43.52 -17.66
N VAL A 29 -12.30 -42.54 -17.44
CA VAL A 29 -11.93 -41.29 -16.77
C VAL A 29 -11.82 -41.48 -15.23
N GLY A 30 -12.53 -42.44 -14.66
CA GLY A 30 -12.63 -42.65 -13.21
C GLY A 30 -11.27 -42.88 -12.53
N PRO A 31 -10.45 -43.85 -12.93
CA PRO A 31 -9.13 -44.07 -12.36
C PRO A 31 -8.19 -42.88 -12.47
N ILE A 32 -8.23 -42.18 -13.61
CA ILE A 32 -7.37 -41.00 -13.86
C ILE A 32 -7.77 -39.85 -12.92
N MET A 33 -9.08 -39.59 -12.77
CA MET A 33 -9.57 -38.55 -11.86
C MET A 33 -9.23 -38.87 -10.41
N LYS A 34 -9.29 -40.14 -10.01
CA LYS A 34 -8.88 -40.56 -8.66
C LYS A 34 -7.40 -40.29 -8.38
N ILE A 35 -6.54 -40.53 -9.35
CA ILE A 35 -5.10 -40.20 -9.26
C ILE A 35 -4.94 -38.68 -9.17
N THR A 36 -5.63 -37.92 -10.02
CA THR A 36 -5.61 -36.46 -10.05
C THR A 36 -6.02 -35.88 -8.70
N ASP A 37 -7.12 -36.35 -8.11
CA ASP A 37 -7.61 -35.91 -6.79
C ASP A 37 -6.60 -36.18 -5.67
N GLY A 38 -5.77 -37.21 -5.79
CA GLY A 38 -4.68 -37.49 -4.86
C GLY A 38 -3.42 -36.64 -5.06
N LEU A 39 -3.09 -36.31 -6.32
CA LEU A 39 -1.86 -35.59 -6.65
C LEU A 39 -1.97 -34.08 -6.53
N LEU A 40 -3.10 -33.49 -6.90
CA LEU A 40 -3.27 -32.01 -6.93
C LEU A 40 -2.97 -31.34 -5.59
N PRO A 41 -3.44 -31.86 -4.43
CA PRO A 41 -3.11 -31.27 -3.13
C PRO A 41 -1.61 -31.29 -2.83
N ALA A 42 -0.93 -32.39 -3.17
CA ALA A 42 0.52 -32.51 -2.96
C ALA A 42 1.32 -31.55 -3.85
N LEU A 43 0.90 -31.37 -5.10
CA LEU A 43 1.49 -30.39 -6.02
C LEU A 43 1.29 -28.96 -5.51
N ALA A 44 0.08 -28.60 -5.08
CA ALA A 44 -0.21 -27.28 -4.54
C ALA A 44 0.65 -26.97 -3.30
N ILE A 45 0.87 -27.95 -2.43
CA ILE A 45 1.77 -27.83 -1.28
C ILE A 45 3.22 -27.58 -1.72
N SER A 46 3.72 -28.36 -2.70
CA SER A 46 5.07 -28.20 -3.21
C SER A 46 5.28 -26.82 -3.84
N GLU A 47 4.36 -26.38 -4.70
CA GLU A 47 4.39 -25.07 -5.35
C GLU A 47 4.39 -23.93 -4.35
N TRP A 48 3.56 -24.04 -3.32
CA TRP A 48 3.56 -23.03 -2.26
C TRP A 48 4.90 -23.00 -1.53
N ARG A 49 5.49 -24.16 -1.23
CA ARG A 49 6.80 -24.22 -0.55
C ARG A 49 7.90 -23.59 -1.40
N ASP A 50 7.99 -23.95 -2.67
CA ASP A 50 8.97 -23.37 -3.59
C ASP A 50 8.83 -21.84 -3.65
N THR A 51 7.59 -21.34 -3.69
CA THR A 51 7.29 -19.89 -3.66
C THR A 51 7.69 -19.25 -2.34
N ALA A 52 7.44 -19.93 -1.22
CA ALA A 52 7.76 -19.42 0.12
C ALA A 52 9.28 -19.43 0.36
N ASP A 53 10.00 -20.47 -0.10
CA ASP A 53 11.45 -20.55 0.01
C ASP A 53 12.12 -19.44 -0.81
N ALA A 54 11.68 -19.20 -2.04
CA ALA A 54 12.12 -18.07 -2.87
C ALA A 54 11.82 -16.71 -2.18
N ALA A 55 10.63 -16.55 -1.60
CA ALA A 55 10.25 -15.34 -0.88
C ALA A 55 11.12 -15.11 0.39
N ILE A 56 11.58 -16.18 1.04
CA ILE A 56 12.51 -16.11 2.17
C ILE A 56 13.91 -15.70 1.71
N GLU A 57 14.38 -16.21 0.58
CA GLU A 57 15.67 -15.85 -0.01
C GLU A 57 15.69 -14.39 -0.47
N GLU A 58 14.60 -13.93 -1.09
CA GLU A 58 14.47 -12.57 -1.64
C GLU A 58 13.84 -11.57 -0.66
N ILE A 59 13.79 -11.87 0.63
CA ILE A 59 13.06 -11.09 1.64
C ILE A 59 13.45 -9.60 1.67
N ASP A 60 14.69 -9.28 1.39
CA ASP A 60 15.20 -7.89 1.42
C ASP A 60 14.96 -7.12 0.10
N THR A 61 14.65 -7.78 -1.01
CA THR A 61 14.53 -7.17 -2.34
C THR A 61 13.12 -7.24 -2.93
N ALA A 62 12.37 -8.29 -2.59
CA ALA A 62 11.03 -8.50 -3.12
C ALA A 62 10.01 -7.44 -2.61
N ASP A 63 8.96 -7.22 -3.39
CA ASP A 63 7.87 -6.32 -3.00
C ASP A 63 7.12 -6.87 -1.77
N VAL A 64 6.95 -6.03 -0.75
CA VAL A 64 6.27 -6.39 0.51
C VAL A 64 4.84 -6.87 0.29
N ARG A 65 4.14 -6.38 -0.75
CA ARG A 65 2.78 -6.82 -1.07
C ARG A 65 2.77 -8.23 -1.62
N GLU A 66 3.75 -8.59 -2.45
CA GLU A 66 3.90 -9.95 -2.97
C GLU A 66 4.28 -10.93 -1.85
N LEU A 67 5.22 -10.56 -0.98
CA LEU A 67 5.56 -11.34 0.21
C LEU A 67 4.33 -11.60 1.10
N ARG A 68 3.48 -10.60 1.31
CA ARG A 68 2.21 -10.75 2.06
C ARG A 68 1.25 -11.72 1.39
N LYS A 69 1.14 -11.71 0.05
CA LYS A 69 0.30 -12.68 -0.68
C LYS A 69 0.77 -14.11 -0.44
N VAL A 70 2.08 -14.35 -0.48
CA VAL A 70 2.65 -15.67 -0.20
C VAL A 70 2.32 -16.12 1.23
N VAL A 71 2.47 -15.23 2.22
CA VAL A 71 2.09 -15.53 3.61
C VAL A 71 0.61 -15.92 3.72
N ILE A 72 -0.29 -15.13 3.12
CA ILE A 72 -1.74 -15.36 3.20
C ILE A 72 -2.14 -16.65 2.48
N SER A 73 -1.52 -16.94 1.32
CA SER A 73 -1.86 -18.17 0.57
C SER A 73 -1.50 -19.46 1.31
N GLY A 74 -0.55 -19.40 2.25
CA GLY A 74 -0.21 -20.52 3.13
C GLY A 74 -1.33 -20.93 4.09
N ASP A 75 -2.30 -20.04 4.38
CA ASP A 75 -3.43 -20.33 5.28
C ASP A 75 -4.31 -21.46 4.73
N ALA A 76 -4.34 -21.68 3.42
CA ALA A 76 -5.03 -22.79 2.78
C ALA A 76 -4.47 -24.17 3.19
N PHE A 77 -3.24 -24.22 3.69
CA PHE A 77 -2.52 -25.44 4.06
C PHE A 77 -2.26 -25.56 5.57
N ALA A 78 -3.04 -24.88 6.40
CA ALA A 78 -2.85 -24.80 7.86
C ALA A 78 -2.83 -26.15 8.59
N SER A 79 -3.34 -27.24 7.97
CA SER A 79 -3.26 -28.60 8.49
C SER A 79 -1.89 -29.28 8.28
N ASN A 80 -1.04 -28.74 7.41
CA ASN A 80 0.30 -29.29 7.11
C ASN A 80 1.35 -28.63 8.02
N LYS A 81 1.95 -29.42 8.92
CA LYS A 81 2.92 -28.91 9.90
C LYS A 81 4.14 -28.24 9.26
N ALA A 82 4.69 -28.80 8.19
CA ALA A 82 5.86 -28.22 7.49
C ALA A 82 5.52 -26.88 6.86
N ILE A 83 4.30 -26.70 6.31
CA ILE A 83 3.81 -25.44 5.77
C ILE A 83 3.69 -24.39 6.90
N VAL A 84 3.10 -24.77 8.02
CA VAL A 84 2.92 -23.88 9.19
C VAL A 84 4.27 -23.35 9.70
N GLU A 85 5.29 -24.20 9.75
CA GLU A 85 6.66 -23.81 10.18
C GLU A 85 7.29 -22.84 9.18
N THR A 86 7.25 -23.14 7.87
CA THR A 86 7.78 -22.24 6.81
C THR A 86 7.03 -20.92 6.77
N GLN A 87 5.70 -20.94 6.90
CA GLN A 87 4.88 -19.74 6.93
C GLN A 87 5.18 -18.86 8.17
N ALA A 88 5.40 -19.47 9.33
CA ALA A 88 5.79 -18.76 10.54
C ALA A 88 7.15 -18.07 10.38
N LEU A 89 8.11 -18.75 9.76
CA LEU A 89 9.43 -18.20 9.44
C LEU A 89 9.31 -17.00 8.48
N LEU A 90 8.55 -17.17 7.39
CA LEU A 90 8.33 -16.10 6.41
C LEU A 90 7.63 -14.89 7.06
N ARG A 91 6.60 -15.11 7.89
CA ARG A 91 5.94 -14.03 8.67
C ARG A 91 6.91 -13.28 9.55
N SER A 92 7.77 -14.00 10.27
CA SER A 92 8.77 -13.40 11.16
C SER A 92 9.78 -12.54 10.40
N LYS A 93 10.33 -13.08 9.28
CA LYS A 93 11.26 -12.35 8.43
C LYS A 93 10.62 -11.12 7.78
N LEU A 94 9.39 -11.26 7.30
CA LEU A 94 8.63 -10.14 6.71
C LEU A 94 8.34 -9.05 7.74
N SER A 95 8.00 -9.41 8.98
CA SER A 95 7.84 -8.43 10.06
C SER A 95 9.13 -7.68 10.34
N ALA A 96 10.24 -8.38 10.49
CA ALA A 96 11.55 -7.77 10.72
C ALA A 96 11.97 -6.83 9.56
N ARG A 97 11.70 -7.22 8.30
CA ARG A 97 11.94 -6.38 7.12
C ARG A 97 11.09 -5.10 7.18
N ILE A 98 9.80 -5.20 7.48
CA ILE A 98 8.91 -4.04 7.58
C ILE A 98 9.34 -3.11 8.71
N ASP A 99 9.81 -3.64 9.85
CA ASP A 99 10.33 -2.85 10.96
C ASP A 99 11.62 -2.12 10.56
N LYS A 100 12.56 -2.81 9.90
CA LYS A 100 13.79 -2.22 9.34
C LYS A 100 13.50 -1.09 8.35
N ASP A 101 12.53 -1.29 7.45
CA ASP A 101 12.14 -0.28 6.46
C ASP A 101 11.46 0.93 7.13
N GLN A 102 10.66 0.71 8.18
CA GLN A 102 10.05 1.77 8.98
C GLN A 102 11.10 2.60 9.73
N ASP A 103 12.13 1.95 10.28
CA ASP A 103 13.23 2.63 10.94
C ASP A 103 14.07 3.44 9.94
N ALA A 104 14.32 2.91 8.76
CA ALA A 104 15.00 3.61 7.67
C ALA A 104 14.19 4.85 7.25
N TRP A 105 12.89 4.71 7.04
CA TRP A 105 11.99 5.82 6.72
C TRP A 105 12.03 6.92 7.81
N SER A 106 12.05 6.54 9.08
CA SER A 106 12.14 7.51 10.19
C SER A 106 13.48 8.25 10.22
N ARG A 107 14.59 7.55 9.88
CA ARG A 107 15.91 8.18 9.74
C ARG A 107 15.98 9.15 8.58
N ASP A 108 15.43 8.76 7.40
CA ASP A 108 15.38 9.62 6.22
C ASP A 108 14.61 10.93 6.49
N LEU A 109 13.53 10.85 7.29
CA LEU A 109 12.79 12.04 7.72
C LEU A 109 13.65 12.98 8.57
N ARG A 110 14.36 12.43 9.59
CA ARG A 110 15.24 13.24 10.45
C ARG A 110 16.39 13.85 9.67
N GLU A 111 16.99 13.09 8.76
CA GLU A 111 18.05 13.59 7.89
C GLU A 111 17.56 14.75 7.01
N ALA A 112 16.39 14.58 6.35
CA ALA A 112 15.80 15.63 5.53
C ALA A 112 15.49 16.91 6.35
N LEU A 113 15.05 16.77 7.60
CA LEU A 113 14.82 17.92 8.50
C LEU A 113 16.15 18.59 8.91
N THR A 114 17.17 17.81 9.27
CA THR A 114 18.49 18.34 9.63
C THR A 114 19.16 19.11 8.49
N GLU A 115 18.91 18.68 7.24
CA GLU A 115 19.41 19.33 6.03
C GLU A 115 18.52 20.50 5.55
N GLY A 116 17.46 20.86 6.27
CA GLY A 116 16.53 21.94 5.91
C GLY A 116 15.64 21.60 4.70
N ARG A 117 15.56 20.33 4.29
CA ARG A 117 14.75 19.87 3.15
C ARG A 117 13.29 19.62 3.57
N VAL A 118 12.63 20.66 4.08
CA VAL A 118 11.28 20.59 4.68
C VAL A 118 10.24 20.01 3.73
N VAL A 119 10.19 20.43 2.47
CA VAL A 119 9.25 19.94 1.46
C VAL A 119 9.41 18.44 1.24
N ARG A 120 10.65 17.93 1.21
CA ARG A 120 10.94 16.48 1.11
C ARG A 120 10.45 15.74 2.34
N ALA A 121 10.76 16.26 3.53
CA ALA A 121 10.34 15.66 4.79
C ALA A 121 8.80 15.58 4.90
N LEU A 122 8.08 16.64 4.56
CA LEU A 122 6.62 16.68 4.55
C LEU A 122 6.03 15.66 3.56
N ARG A 123 6.53 15.58 2.33
CA ARG A 123 6.07 14.58 1.35
C ARG A 123 6.30 13.15 1.82
N ASN A 124 7.47 12.87 2.39
CA ASN A 124 7.82 11.54 2.89
C ASN A 124 7.00 11.16 4.13
N SER A 125 6.67 12.12 5.01
CA SER A 125 5.88 11.86 6.22
C SER A 125 4.49 11.30 5.92
N GLY A 126 3.92 11.64 4.77
CA GLY A 126 2.63 11.12 4.29
C GLY A 126 2.68 9.68 3.72
N ARG A 127 3.86 9.05 3.67
CA ARG A 127 4.08 7.73 3.04
C ARG A 127 4.78 6.74 3.98
N PRO A 128 4.22 6.42 5.15
CA PRO A 128 4.83 5.48 6.07
C PRO A 128 4.86 4.07 5.45
N VAL A 129 5.89 3.30 5.78
CA VAL A 129 6.01 1.89 5.38
C VAL A 129 4.92 1.05 6.03
N LYS A 130 4.64 1.32 7.29
CA LYS A 130 3.60 0.66 8.09
C LYS A 130 2.33 1.51 8.11
N ALA A 131 1.31 1.10 7.37
CA ALA A 131 0.02 1.79 7.39
C ALA A 131 -0.61 1.75 8.80
N GLY A 132 -1.14 2.88 9.26
CA GLY A 132 -1.84 3.00 10.55
C GLY A 132 -0.91 3.14 11.76
N VAL A 133 0.40 3.10 11.59
CA VAL A 133 1.34 3.44 12.68
C VAL A 133 1.46 4.97 12.75
N PRO A 134 1.21 5.58 13.91
CA PRO A 134 1.36 7.02 14.07
C PRO A 134 2.81 7.45 13.90
N LEU A 135 3.00 8.69 13.44
CA LEU A 135 4.32 9.31 13.41
C LEU A 135 4.87 9.43 14.85
N PRO A 136 6.16 9.13 15.10
CA PRO A 136 6.78 9.38 16.41
C PRO A 136 6.61 10.84 16.84
N LEU A 137 6.34 11.07 18.13
CA LEU A 137 6.06 12.42 18.64
C LEU A 137 7.19 13.41 18.40
N ASP A 138 8.44 12.97 18.54
CA ASP A 138 9.63 13.78 18.24
C ASP A 138 9.66 14.23 16.76
N LEU A 139 9.22 13.38 15.83
CA LEU A 139 9.11 13.74 14.42
C LEU A 139 7.90 14.64 14.14
N VAL A 140 6.79 14.48 14.87
CA VAL A 140 5.65 15.40 14.79
C VAL A 140 6.10 16.81 15.16
N ASP A 141 6.80 16.96 16.29
CA ASP A 141 7.28 18.25 16.78
C ASP A 141 8.28 18.88 15.82
N GLN A 142 9.29 18.13 15.36
CA GLN A 142 10.31 18.63 14.41
C GLN A 142 9.68 19.04 13.07
N LEU A 143 8.78 18.21 12.50
CA LEU A 143 8.08 18.53 11.26
C LEU A 143 7.18 19.76 11.42
N SER A 144 6.50 19.89 12.56
CA SER A 144 5.62 21.03 12.82
C SER A 144 6.39 22.33 12.95
N THR A 145 7.53 22.32 13.67
CA THR A 145 8.42 23.48 13.77
C THR A 145 8.95 23.87 12.40
N ALA A 146 9.55 22.91 11.66
CA ALA A 146 10.11 23.18 10.34
C ALA A 146 9.05 23.65 9.33
N ALA A 147 7.83 23.09 9.35
CA ALA A 147 6.75 23.53 8.49
C ALA A 147 6.26 24.95 8.84
N THR A 148 6.19 25.29 10.11
CA THR A 148 5.79 26.63 10.57
C THR A 148 6.84 27.70 10.17
N GLU A 149 8.14 27.37 10.33
CA GLU A 149 9.23 28.23 9.90
C GLU A 149 9.24 28.44 8.37
N ALA A 150 8.99 27.39 7.60
CA ALA A 150 8.91 27.44 6.13
C ALA A 150 7.65 28.14 5.59
N LEU A 151 6.67 28.41 6.45
CA LEU A 151 5.47 29.21 6.20
C LEU A 151 5.55 30.56 6.93
N SER A 152 6.75 31.12 7.05
CA SER A 152 6.94 32.49 7.55
C SER A 152 6.35 33.51 6.57
N PRO A 153 5.80 34.64 7.06
CA PRO A 153 5.37 35.74 6.20
C PRO A 153 6.48 36.35 5.32
N ASP A 154 7.75 36.21 5.75
CA ASP A 154 8.93 36.71 5.02
C ASP A 154 9.35 35.81 3.85
N GLU A 155 8.74 34.62 3.70
CA GLU A 155 9.05 33.69 2.64
C GLU A 155 8.25 34.01 1.36
N GLU A 156 8.85 33.74 0.19
CA GLU A 156 8.22 33.99 -1.11
C GLU A 156 6.94 33.13 -1.31
N PRO A 157 5.91 33.66 -2.00
CA PRO A 157 4.66 32.92 -2.30
C PRO A 157 4.88 31.57 -2.96
N HIS A 158 5.83 31.48 -3.91
CA HIS A 158 6.18 30.21 -4.55
C HIS A 158 6.71 29.16 -3.54
N ARG A 159 7.47 29.59 -2.53
CA ARG A 159 7.93 28.71 -1.44
C ARG A 159 6.76 28.18 -0.64
N TRP A 160 5.79 29.03 -0.32
CA TRP A 160 4.55 28.64 0.33
C TRP A 160 3.78 27.59 -0.47
N THR A 161 3.59 27.80 -1.79
CA THR A 161 2.94 26.84 -2.69
C THR A 161 3.55 25.44 -2.57
N MET A 162 4.88 25.33 -2.64
CA MET A 162 5.59 24.05 -2.52
C MET A 162 5.38 23.38 -1.14
N VAL A 163 5.41 24.18 -0.07
CA VAL A 163 5.21 23.68 1.30
C VAL A 163 3.78 23.23 1.51
N LEU A 164 2.78 24.00 1.05
CA LEU A 164 1.36 23.66 1.16
C LEU A 164 1.01 22.37 0.43
N GLU A 165 1.52 22.17 -0.78
CA GLU A 165 1.34 20.92 -1.53
C GLU A 165 1.91 19.70 -0.80
N ALA A 166 3.08 19.85 -0.19
CA ALA A 166 3.72 18.80 0.58
C ALA A 166 2.96 18.53 1.90
N LEU A 167 2.55 19.60 2.58
CA LEU A 167 1.82 19.55 3.85
C LEU A 167 0.46 18.88 3.71
N ALA A 168 -0.25 19.10 2.61
CA ALA A 168 -1.58 18.54 2.36
C ALA A 168 -1.60 17.00 2.47
N GLY A 169 -0.50 16.33 2.11
CA GLY A 169 -0.32 14.88 2.25
C GLY A 169 0.21 14.42 3.61
N SER A 170 0.72 15.33 4.43
CA SER A 170 1.35 15.03 5.71
C SER A 170 0.33 14.75 6.83
N PRO A 171 0.63 13.84 7.78
CA PRO A 171 -0.21 13.62 8.95
C PRO A 171 -0.30 14.85 9.88
N ILE A 172 0.70 15.76 9.85
CA ILE A 172 0.70 16.97 10.68
C ILE A 172 -0.10 18.13 10.10
N ARG A 173 -0.71 18.00 8.91
CA ARG A 173 -1.37 19.08 8.16
C ARG A 173 -2.40 19.90 8.94
N ARG A 174 -3.00 19.31 9.98
CA ARG A 174 -4.00 19.99 10.82
C ARG A 174 -3.40 20.69 12.04
N LEU A 175 -2.13 20.48 12.29
CA LEU A 175 -1.40 21.07 13.42
C LEU A 175 -0.78 22.42 13.04
N ILE A 176 -0.67 22.70 11.74
CA ILE A 176 0.03 23.86 11.22
C ILE A 176 -0.97 25.00 10.98
N THR A 177 -0.73 26.12 11.66
CA THR A 177 -1.46 27.38 11.46
C THR A 177 -0.41 28.51 11.47
N PRO A 178 -0.02 29.03 10.30
CA PRO A 178 0.92 30.16 10.20
C PRO A 178 0.36 31.39 10.91
N ALA A 179 1.24 32.30 11.34
CA ALA A 179 0.84 33.52 12.06
C ALA A 179 0.22 34.57 11.12
N ALA A 180 0.73 34.65 9.88
CA ALA A 180 0.23 35.54 8.84
C ALA A 180 0.56 34.96 7.47
N MET A 181 -0.09 35.43 6.41
CA MET A 181 0.25 35.10 5.02
C MET A 181 1.49 35.89 4.55
N PRO A 182 2.17 35.47 3.47
CA PRO A 182 3.29 36.21 2.90
C PRO A 182 2.85 37.60 2.37
N GLU A 183 3.79 38.56 2.33
CA GLU A 183 3.48 39.96 2.00
C GLU A 183 2.81 40.12 0.62
N ASP A 184 3.24 39.35 -0.38
CA ASP A 184 2.74 39.40 -1.77
C ASP A 184 1.64 38.34 -2.07
N ALA A 185 1.07 37.71 -1.04
CA ALA A 185 0.11 36.61 -1.22
C ALA A 185 -1.15 36.98 -2.02
N GLU A 186 -1.64 38.21 -1.84
CA GLU A 186 -2.86 38.69 -2.51
C GLU A 186 -2.71 38.87 -4.02
N THR A 187 -1.47 38.98 -4.49
CA THR A 187 -1.15 39.20 -5.93
C THR A 187 -0.59 37.97 -6.62
N ASP A 188 -0.37 36.87 -5.89
CA ASP A 188 0.15 35.62 -6.43
C ASP A 188 -0.98 34.63 -6.73
N ASP A 189 -1.38 34.56 -8.01
CA ASP A 189 -2.46 33.69 -8.46
C ASP A 189 -2.16 32.20 -8.23
N GLU A 190 -0.89 31.76 -8.31
CA GLU A 190 -0.50 30.35 -8.11
C GLU A 190 -0.70 29.95 -6.64
N LEU A 191 -0.33 30.81 -5.70
CA LEU A 191 -0.54 30.58 -4.28
C LEU A 191 -2.03 30.54 -3.95
N LEU A 192 -2.82 31.54 -4.43
CA LEU A 192 -4.26 31.61 -4.18
C LEU A 192 -4.99 30.38 -4.71
N ASP A 193 -4.73 29.95 -5.95
CA ASP A 193 -5.28 28.72 -6.55
C ASP A 193 -4.91 27.48 -5.73
N THR A 194 -3.68 27.42 -5.23
CA THR A 194 -3.21 26.30 -4.39
C THR A 194 -3.93 26.26 -3.04
N VAL A 195 -4.10 27.40 -2.38
CA VAL A 195 -4.83 27.50 -1.11
C VAL A 195 -6.29 27.10 -1.33
N GLU A 196 -6.97 27.61 -2.37
CA GLU A 196 -8.35 27.25 -2.69
C GLU A 196 -8.50 25.74 -2.94
N ARG A 197 -7.64 25.17 -3.76
CA ARG A 197 -7.62 23.74 -4.07
C ARG A 197 -7.42 22.86 -2.83
N LEU A 198 -6.57 23.30 -1.90
CA LEU A 198 -6.21 22.55 -0.69
C LEU A 198 -7.02 22.93 0.55
N ALA A 199 -7.94 23.89 0.47
CA ALA A 199 -8.71 24.43 1.58
C ALA A 199 -9.36 23.34 2.46
N HIS A 200 -9.89 22.28 1.85
CA HIS A 200 -10.53 21.18 2.57
C HIS A 200 -9.55 20.28 3.35
N LEU A 201 -8.26 20.30 3.01
CA LEU A 201 -7.18 19.56 3.70
C LEU A 201 -6.49 20.43 4.74
N LEU A 202 -6.41 21.74 4.48
CA LEU A 202 -5.68 22.75 5.25
C LEU A 202 -6.62 23.88 5.72
N PRO A 203 -7.68 23.59 6.51
CA PRO A 203 -8.70 24.58 6.84
C PRO A 203 -8.16 25.76 7.64
N GLY A 204 -7.13 25.58 8.48
CA GLY A 204 -6.50 26.66 9.24
C GLY A 204 -5.78 27.65 8.33
N ILE A 205 -5.16 27.17 7.23
CA ILE A 205 -4.51 28.02 6.24
C ILE A 205 -5.54 28.70 5.34
N ALA A 206 -6.58 27.98 4.91
CA ALA A 206 -7.68 28.56 4.13
C ALA A 206 -8.35 29.73 4.85
N ALA A 207 -8.53 29.60 6.17
CA ALA A 207 -9.10 30.68 7.00
C ALA A 207 -8.19 31.91 7.06
N LEU A 208 -6.86 31.76 6.98
CA LEU A 208 -5.92 32.88 6.94
C LEU A 208 -6.06 33.70 5.66
N PHE A 209 -6.49 33.08 4.56
CA PHE A 209 -6.74 33.71 3.25
C PHE A 209 -8.23 34.07 3.05
N ASP A 210 -9.04 34.09 4.07
CA ASP A 210 -10.49 34.34 4.01
C ASP A 210 -11.27 33.41 3.06
N ILE A 211 -10.72 32.20 2.78
CA ILE A 211 -11.33 31.20 1.90
C ILE A 211 -12.27 30.29 2.69
N GLU A 212 -13.58 30.36 2.38
CA GLU A 212 -14.58 29.49 2.99
C GLU A 212 -14.44 28.02 2.55
N VAL A 213 -14.23 27.12 3.51
CA VAL A 213 -14.20 25.67 3.26
C VAL A 213 -15.62 25.12 3.12
N LYS A 214 -16.09 24.90 1.90
CA LYS A 214 -17.39 24.26 1.66
C LYS A 214 -17.36 22.80 2.15
N PRO A 215 -18.28 22.40 3.05
CA PRO A 215 -18.33 21.01 3.52
C PRO A 215 -18.56 20.06 2.35
N ARG A 216 -17.66 19.09 2.17
CA ARG A 216 -17.79 18.08 1.13
C ARG A 216 -19.06 17.27 1.36
N LYS A 217 -20.06 17.36 0.47
CA LYS A 217 -21.28 16.54 0.53
C LYS A 217 -20.86 15.07 0.59
N ARG A 218 -21.11 14.40 1.75
CA ARG A 218 -20.94 12.94 1.85
C ARG A 218 -21.83 12.32 0.79
N THR A 219 -21.24 11.78 -0.26
CA THR A 219 -21.95 10.90 -1.21
C THR A 219 -22.50 9.74 -0.39
N LYS A 220 -23.83 9.73 -0.18
CA LYS A 220 -24.55 8.61 0.42
C LYS A 220 -24.17 7.36 -0.38
N GLY A 221 -23.47 6.41 0.28
CA GLY A 221 -23.17 5.12 -0.29
C GLY A 221 -24.47 4.50 -0.82
N ARG A 222 -24.43 4.13 -2.08
CA ARG A 222 -25.50 3.43 -2.79
C ARG A 222 -25.79 2.14 -2.02
N GLN A 223 -26.88 2.14 -1.24
CA GLN A 223 -27.40 0.92 -0.63
C GLN A 223 -27.65 -0.09 -1.76
N ARG A 224 -26.87 -1.16 -1.75
CA ARG A 224 -27.11 -2.34 -2.58
C ARG A 224 -28.37 -2.99 -2.02
N THR A 225 -29.52 -2.75 -2.64
CA THR A 225 -30.75 -3.52 -2.43
C THR A 225 -30.45 -4.94 -2.89
N GLN A 226 -30.41 -5.85 -1.92
CA GLN A 226 -30.52 -7.28 -2.17
C GLN A 226 -32.01 -7.56 -2.42
N SER A 227 -32.31 -8.08 -3.58
CA SER A 227 -33.55 -8.84 -3.89
C SER A 227 -33.14 -10.22 -4.34
#